data_663d04a943cbea5682e3b08c70e68747
#
_entry.id   663d04a943cbea5682e3b08c70e68747
#
_cell.length_a   1.000
_cell.length_b   1.000
_cell.length_c   1.000
_cell.angle_alpha   90.00
_cell.angle_beta   90.00
_cell.angle_gamma   90.00
#
_symmetry.space_group_name_H-M   'P 1'
#
loop_
_entity.id
_entity.type
_entity.pdbx_description
1 polymer ?
#
loop_
_entity_poly.entity_id
_entity_poly.type
_entity_poly.pdbx_seq_one_letter_code
_entity_poly.pdbx_strand_id
1 'polypeptide(L)'
;MRVDATAPFVTGSVWKENGAECGPIDGKKVWGGLDLSSVNDLTALELVSEDGGVHSEFWLPADGLKEKSRKDRVPYDLWAKQGHLNTTPGRAIEYEFIAECLRGLFDRCDVQALGFDRYNMVHLRPWLVKAGFSEDELEKFVPFGQGTASMTPALRELEAKLLGRKLRRGNHPI
;
A
#
# COMPACT_ATOMS: atom_id res chain seq x y z
N MET A 1 -5.79 7.99 22.20
CA MET A 1 -5.24 7.13 23.27
C MET A 1 -4.22 6.22 22.59
N ARG A 2 -2.90 6.45 22.78
CA ARG A 2 -1.89 5.48 22.35
C ARG A 2 -2.12 4.23 23.19
N VAL A 3 -2.50 3.14 22.55
CA VAL A 3 -2.39 1.84 23.19
C VAL A 3 -0.90 1.52 23.14
N ASP A 4 -0.22 1.62 24.25
CA ASP A 4 1.15 1.11 24.39
C ASP A 4 1.04 -0.40 24.18
N ALA A 5 1.42 -0.84 22.98
CA ALA A 5 1.54 -2.26 22.69
C ALA A 5 2.63 -2.81 23.63
N THR A 6 2.24 -3.70 24.53
CA THR A 6 3.14 -4.33 25.51
C THR A 6 4.23 -5.18 24.83
N ALA A 7 4.09 -5.46 23.52
CA ALA A 7 5.12 -6.10 22.69
C ALA A 7 4.99 -5.57 21.24
N PRO A 8 5.88 -4.70 20.77
CA PRO A 8 5.91 -4.29 19.35
C PRO A 8 6.29 -5.48 18.47
N PHE A 9 5.75 -5.51 17.24
CA PHE A 9 6.03 -6.54 16.24
C PHE A 9 7.53 -6.73 16.00
N VAL A 10 8.27 -5.62 15.88
CA VAL A 10 9.74 -5.56 15.88
C VAL A 10 10.22 -4.38 16.72
N THR A 11 11.44 -4.42 17.20
CA THR A 11 12.01 -3.29 17.94
C THR A 11 12.24 -2.09 17.05
N GLY A 12 12.24 -0.87 17.63
CA GLY A 12 12.50 0.35 16.88
C GLY A 12 13.90 0.38 16.23
N SER A 13 14.88 -0.35 16.78
CA SER A 13 16.22 -0.51 16.17
C SER A 13 16.14 -1.33 14.89
N VAL A 14 15.51 -2.50 14.93
CA VAL A 14 15.29 -3.35 13.74
C VAL A 14 14.55 -2.57 12.64
N TRP A 15 13.49 -1.83 13.03
CA TRP A 15 12.76 -1.00 12.08
C TRP A 15 13.63 0.07 11.41
N LYS A 16 14.48 0.76 12.18
CA LYS A 16 15.41 1.78 11.66
C LYS A 16 16.50 1.20 10.77
N GLU A 17 17.00 0.00 11.07
CA GLU A 17 18.03 -0.67 10.28
C GLU A 17 17.56 -1.00 8.84
N ASN A 18 16.25 -1.12 8.62
CA ASN A 18 15.64 -1.30 7.30
C ASN A 18 15.25 0.03 6.62
N GLY A 19 15.64 1.18 7.16
CA GLY A 19 15.26 2.52 6.69
C GLY A 19 16.10 3.07 5.53
N ALA A 20 16.86 2.23 4.82
CA ALA A 20 17.64 2.66 3.66
C ALA A 20 16.76 3.09 2.48
N GLU A 21 17.29 3.94 1.59
CA GLU A 21 16.60 4.35 0.37
C GLU A 21 16.27 3.17 -0.53
N CYS A 22 15.07 3.20 -1.11
CA CYS A 22 14.66 2.30 -2.16
C CYS A 22 15.20 2.81 -3.49
N GLY A 23 15.86 1.99 -4.27
CA GLY A 23 16.23 2.35 -5.64
C GLY A 23 14.98 2.45 -6.54
N PRO A 24 15.13 2.87 -7.82
CA PRO A 24 14.01 2.93 -8.75
C PRO A 24 13.37 1.54 -8.91
N ILE A 25 12.05 1.54 -9.09
CA ILE A 25 11.26 0.31 -9.23
C ILE A 25 11.09 -0.12 -10.69
N ASP A 26 11.35 0.78 -11.64
CA ASP A 26 11.11 0.56 -13.06
C ASP A 26 11.88 -0.66 -13.60
N GLY A 27 11.19 -1.49 -14.37
CA GLY A 27 11.73 -2.71 -14.96
C GLY A 27 11.94 -3.88 -14.01
N LYS A 28 11.70 -3.71 -12.70
CA LYS A 28 11.90 -4.77 -11.72
C LYS A 28 10.67 -5.64 -11.57
N LYS A 29 10.90 -6.88 -11.13
CA LYS A 29 9.84 -7.73 -10.62
C LYS A 29 9.36 -7.20 -9.28
N VAL A 30 8.03 -7.09 -9.15
CA VAL A 30 7.39 -6.59 -7.92
C VAL A 30 6.24 -7.48 -7.49
N TRP A 31 6.07 -7.58 -6.19
CA TRP A 31 4.91 -8.16 -5.52
C TRP A 31 4.29 -7.11 -4.63
N GLY A 32 2.99 -7.14 -4.44
CA GLY A 32 2.36 -6.14 -3.61
C GLY A 32 1.13 -6.59 -2.86
N GLY A 33 0.65 -5.67 -2.03
CA GLY A 33 -0.61 -5.76 -1.32
C GLY A 33 -1.41 -4.48 -1.49
N LEU A 34 -2.69 -4.61 -1.77
CA LEU A 34 -3.63 -3.52 -1.95
C LEU A 34 -4.72 -3.62 -0.90
N ASP A 35 -4.82 -2.62 -0.04
CA ASP A 35 -5.90 -2.46 0.93
C ASP A 35 -6.81 -1.30 0.48
N LEU A 36 -8.05 -1.63 0.13
CA LEU A 36 -9.01 -0.71 -0.44
C LEU A 36 -10.00 -0.22 0.61
N SER A 37 -9.99 1.06 0.91
CA SER A 37 -11.06 1.69 1.67
C SER A 37 -12.35 1.80 0.85
N SER A 38 -13.50 1.71 1.54
CA SER A 38 -14.81 1.87 0.89
C SER A 38 -15.31 3.32 0.85
N VAL A 39 -14.88 4.17 1.78
CA VAL A 39 -15.41 5.55 1.92
C VAL A 39 -14.31 6.57 2.15
N ASN A 40 -13.84 6.72 3.39
CA ASN A 40 -12.94 7.79 3.79
C ASN A 40 -11.76 7.33 4.66
N ASP A 41 -11.52 6.04 4.72
CA ASP A 41 -10.33 5.49 5.34
C ASP A 41 -9.18 5.43 4.35
N LEU A 42 -7.97 5.21 4.85
CA LEU A 42 -6.77 5.16 4.05
C LEU A 42 -6.82 3.95 3.10
N THR A 43 -6.67 4.18 1.81
CA THR A 43 -6.34 3.14 0.84
C THR A 43 -4.83 3.07 0.71
N ALA A 44 -4.27 1.87 0.71
CA ALA A 44 -2.83 1.64 0.68
C ALA A 44 -2.45 0.60 -0.38
N LEU A 45 -1.36 0.88 -1.09
CA LEU A 45 -0.65 -0.05 -1.94
C LEU A 45 0.79 -0.14 -1.45
N GLU A 46 1.20 -1.33 -1.08
CA GLU A 46 2.59 -1.63 -0.75
C GLU A 46 3.19 -2.56 -1.80
N LEU A 47 4.37 -2.23 -2.28
CA LEU A 47 5.10 -3.00 -3.27
C LEU A 47 6.48 -3.38 -2.74
N VAL A 48 6.89 -4.60 -3.01
CA VAL A 48 8.23 -5.08 -2.70
C VAL A 48 8.88 -5.52 -4.01
N SER A 49 10.01 -4.89 -4.36
CA SER A 49 10.81 -5.28 -5.51
C SER A 49 11.70 -6.49 -5.21
N GLU A 50 12.13 -7.19 -6.24
CA GLU A 50 13.00 -8.39 -6.14
C GLU A 50 14.27 -8.17 -5.35
N ASP A 51 14.78 -6.94 -5.31
CA ASP A 51 15.96 -6.54 -4.55
C ASP A 51 15.64 -6.02 -3.12
N GLY A 52 14.40 -6.13 -2.69
CA GLY A 52 13.93 -5.80 -1.33
C GLY A 52 13.59 -4.33 -1.09
N GLY A 53 13.49 -3.50 -2.13
CA GLY A 53 12.97 -2.13 -2.03
C GLY A 53 11.46 -2.16 -1.76
N VAL A 54 11.00 -1.40 -0.76
CA VAL A 54 9.58 -1.26 -0.40
C VAL A 54 9.10 0.10 -0.86
N HIS A 55 8.04 0.13 -1.68
CA HIS A 55 7.44 1.33 -2.23
C HIS A 55 5.98 1.39 -1.84
N SER A 56 5.56 2.53 -1.31
CA SER A 56 4.24 2.72 -0.73
C SER A 56 3.50 3.83 -1.46
N GLU A 57 2.23 3.61 -1.74
CA GLU A 57 1.29 4.60 -2.25
C GLU A 57 0.04 4.63 -1.37
N PHE A 58 -0.43 5.82 -1.04
CA PHE A 58 -1.57 6.00 -0.16
C PHE A 58 -2.56 6.98 -0.76
N TRP A 59 -3.86 6.78 -0.51
CA TRP A 59 -4.94 7.66 -0.98
C TRP A 59 -5.93 7.95 0.12
N LEU A 60 -6.40 9.21 0.14
CA LEU A 60 -7.56 9.68 0.90
C LEU A 60 -8.42 10.61 0.03
N PRO A 61 -9.71 10.77 0.32
CA PRO A 61 -10.52 11.82 -0.28
C PRO A 61 -9.97 13.21 0.02
N ALA A 62 -10.01 14.11 -0.95
CA ALA A 62 -9.55 15.49 -0.78
C ALA A 62 -10.46 16.31 0.13
N ASP A 63 -11.79 16.11 -0.02
CA ASP A 63 -12.78 16.85 0.77
C ASP A 63 -12.74 16.40 2.24
N GLY A 64 -12.60 17.36 3.14
CA GLY A 64 -12.55 17.08 4.57
C GLY A 64 -11.18 16.58 5.08
N LEU A 65 -10.13 16.55 4.26
CA LEU A 65 -8.81 16.03 4.65
C LEU A 65 -8.23 16.76 5.88
N LYS A 66 -8.42 18.07 5.97
CA LYS A 66 -7.97 18.90 7.10
C LYS A 66 -8.69 18.56 8.40
N GLU A 67 -10.00 18.35 8.33
CA GLU A 67 -10.85 17.94 9.44
C GLU A 67 -10.47 16.54 9.91
N LYS A 68 -10.24 15.63 8.96
CA LYS A 68 -9.76 14.26 9.24
C LYS A 68 -8.39 14.29 9.92
N SER A 69 -7.46 15.11 9.45
CA SER A 69 -6.15 15.29 10.08
C SER A 69 -6.27 15.71 11.55
N ARG A 70 -7.18 16.65 11.87
CA ARG A 70 -7.42 17.09 13.25
C ARG A 70 -8.07 16.01 14.11
N LYS A 71 -9.08 15.32 13.54
CA LYS A 71 -9.83 14.27 14.25
C LYS A 71 -8.93 13.09 14.61
N ASP A 72 -8.16 12.62 13.65
CA ASP A 72 -7.31 11.45 13.78
C ASP A 72 -5.96 11.78 14.46
N ARG A 73 -5.62 13.09 14.56
CA ARG A 73 -4.32 13.60 15.05
C ARG A 73 -3.15 13.08 14.20
N VAL A 74 -3.37 13.01 12.89
CA VAL A 74 -2.40 12.57 11.90
C VAL A 74 -2.29 13.65 10.82
N PRO A 75 -1.09 14.07 10.40
CA PRO A 75 -0.90 15.20 9.49
C PRO A 75 -1.13 14.84 8.01
N TYR A 76 -2.27 14.27 7.66
CA TYR A 76 -2.60 13.88 6.29
C TYR A 76 -2.51 15.05 5.30
N ASP A 77 -2.98 16.22 5.70
CA ASP A 77 -2.95 17.42 4.88
C ASP A 77 -1.52 17.92 4.59
N LEU A 78 -0.59 17.70 5.51
CA LEU A 78 0.83 17.97 5.32
C LEU A 78 1.45 16.93 4.38
N TRP A 79 1.18 15.65 4.60
CA TRP A 79 1.70 14.57 3.76
C TRP A 79 1.20 14.65 2.32
N ALA A 80 -0.05 15.07 2.11
CA ALA A 80 -0.57 15.33 0.77
C ALA A 80 0.19 16.47 0.07
N LYS A 81 0.48 17.58 0.78
CA LYS A 81 1.28 18.68 0.24
C LYS A 81 2.72 18.31 -0.08
N GLN A 82 3.28 17.35 0.66
CA GLN A 82 4.65 16.85 0.49
C GLN A 82 4.75 15.75 -0.57
N GLY A 83 3.62 15.28 -1.13
CA GLY A 83 3.60 14.21 -2.12
C GLY A 83 3.72 12.80 -1.53
N HIS A 84 3.53 12.64 -0.21
CA HIS A 84 3.53 11.33 0.45
C HIS A 84 2.15 10.68 0.51
N LEU A 85 1.10 11.43 0.20
CA LEU A 85 -0.28 10.98 0.20
C LEU A 85 -0.99 11.52 -1.04
N ASN A 86 -1.56 10.65 -1.83
CA ASN A 86 -2.39 11.02 -2.96
C ASN A 86 -3.80 11.38 -2.49
N THR A 87 -4.47 12.27 -3.19
CA THR A 87 -5.87 12.60 -2.90
C THR A 87 -6.75 12.34 -4.11
N THR A 88 -7.92 11.72 -3.88
CA THR A 88 -8.96 11.62 -4.90
C THR A 88 -9.99 12.74 -4.72
N PRO A 89 -10.64 13.24 -5.79
CA PRO A 89 -11.69 14.26 -5.67
C PRO A 89 -12.88 13.78 -4.82
N GLY A 90 -13.58 14.73 -4.19
CA GLY A 90 -14.81 14.43 -3.44
C GLY A 90 -14.56 13.90 -2.02
N ARG A 91 -15.62 13.30 -1.44
CA ARG A 91 -15.69 12.87 -0.04
C ARG A 91 -15.47 11.37 0.17
N ALA A 92 -15.37 10.61 -0.90
CA ALA A 92 -15.11 9.18 -0.90
C ALA A 92 -13.94 8.85 -1.82
N ILE A 93 -13.34 7.67 -1.61
CA ILE A 93 -12.27 7.18 -2.49
C ILE A 93 -12.85 6.94 -3.89
N GLU A 94 -12.22 7.53 -4.90
CA GLU A 94 -12.54 7.33 -6.31
C GLU A 94 -11.60 6.29 -6.90
N TYR A 95 -12.14 5.09 -7.15
CA TYR A 95 -11.34 3.94 -7.63
C TYR A 95 -10.75 4.12 -9.03
N GLU A 96 -11.27 5.06 -9.82
CA GLU A 96 -10.69 5.41 -11.13
C GLU A 96 -9.23 5.86 -10.99
N PHE A 97 -8.92 6.73 -10.02
CA PHE A 97 -7.56 7.20 -9.77
C PHE A 97 -6.61 6.10 -9.31
N ILE A 98 -7.14 5.14 -8.53
CA ILE A 98 -6.35 3.98 -8.09
C ILE A 98 -6.07 3.08 -9.30
N ALA A 99 -7.06 2.84 -10.17
CA ALA A 99 -6.88 2.02 -11.37
C ALA A 99 -5.87 2.64 -12.35
N GLU A 100 -5.89 3.97 -12.52
CA GLU A 100 -4.91 4.70 -13.34
C GLU A 100 -3.49 4.58 -12.76
N CYS A 101 -3.33 4.72 -11.46
CA CYS A 101 -2.04 4.52 -10.79
C CYS A 101 -1.52 3.09 -10.99
N LEU A 102 -2.39 2.10 -10.79
CA LEU A 102 -2.07 0.69 -11.03
C LEU A 102 -1.71 0.42 -12.49
N ARG A 103 -2.40 1.06 -13.47
CA ARG A 103 -2.04 0.95 -14.89
C ARG A 103 -0.61 1.45 -15.12
N GLY A 104 -0.29 2.65 -14.65
CA GLY A 104 1.06 3.20 -14.76
C GLY A 104 2.12 2.33 -14.08
N LEU A 105 1.78 1.62 -13.00
CA LEU A 105 2.66 0.66 -12.35
C LEU A 105 2.91 -0.58 -13.23
N PHE A 106 1.85 -1.17 -13.78
CA PHE A 106 1.97 -2.33 -14.66
C PHE A 106 2.72 -2.02 -15.96
N ASP A 107 2.67 -0.78 -16.44
CA ASP A 107 3.43 -0.32 -17.61
C ASP A 107 4.93 -0.17 -17.34
N ARG A 108 5.31 0.10 -16.07
CA ARG A 108 6.70 0.36 -15.68
C ARG A 108 7.39 -0.83 -15.03
N CYS A 109 6.65 -1.73 -14.39
CA CYS A 109 7.17 -2.82 -13.58
C CYS A 109 6.67 -4.17 -14.08
N ASP A 110 7.46 -5.21 -13.84
CA ASP A 110 7.03 -6.59 -14.03
C ASP A 110 6.27 -7.08 -12.78
N VAL A 111 4.98 -6.70 -12.69
CA VAL A 111 4.12 -7.08 -11.56
C VAL A 111 3.87 -8.58 -11.61
N GLN A 112 4.24 -9.28 -10.55
CA GLN A 112 4.09 -10.73 -10.40
C GLN A 112 2.75 -11.10 -9.76
N ALA A 113 2.42 -10.44 -8.65
CA ALA A 113 1.14 -10.61 -7.94
C ALA A 113 0.83 -9.40 -7.07
N LEU A 114 -0.48 -9.08 -6.95
CA LEU A 114 -1.03 -8.11 -6.01
C LEU A 114 -2.07 -8.81 -5.13
N GLY A 115 -1.74 -9.02 -3.86
CA GLY A 115 -2.68 -9.51 -2.86
C GLY A 115 -3.71 -8.43 -2.51
N PHE A 116 -4.98 -8.80 -2.37
CA PHE A 116 -6.04 -7.85 -2.00
C PHE A 116 -7.09 -8.48 -1.09
N ASP A 117 -7.79 -7.65 -0.30
CA ASP A 117 -9.00 -8.07 0.41
C ASP A 117 -10.20 -8.10 -0.54
N ARG A 118 -10.97 -9.18 -0.48
CA ARG A 118 -12.08 -9.46 -1.39
C ARG A 118 -13.20 -8.42 -1.38
N TYR A 119 -13.41 -7.72 -0.28
CA TYR A 119 -14.62 -6.90 -0.07
C TYR A 119 -14.76 -5.75 -1.06
N ASN A 120 -13.71 -4.99 -1.33
CA ASN A 120 -13.80 -3.80 -2.17
C ASN A 120 -13.33 -4.02 -3.62
N MET A 121 -12.76 -5.17 -3.95
CA MET A 121 -12.26 -5.45 -5.29
C MET A 121 -13.37 -5.46 -6.36
N VAL A 122 -14.59 -5.83 -5.99
CA VAL A 122 -15.74 -5.79 -6.89
C VAL A 122 -15.99 -4.38 -7.42
N HIS A 123 -15.67 -3.35 -6.65
CA HIS A 123 -15.82 -1.95 -7.03
C HIS A 123 -14.64 -1.43 -7.86
N LEU A 124 -13.43 -1.95 -7.63
CA LEU A 124 -12.23 -1.57 -8.40
C LEU A 124 -12.18 -2.24 -9.77
N ARG A 125 -12.60 -3.51 -9.88
CA ARG A 125 -12.47 -4.30 -11.13
C ARG A 125 -13.02 -3.60 -12.39
N PRO A 126 -14.20 -2.96 -12.39
CA PRO A 126 -14.70 -2.24 -13.58
C PRO A 126 -13.77 -1.10 -14.04
N TRP A 127 -13.11 -0.44 -13.09
CA TRP A 127 -12.16 0.63 -13.37
C TRP A 127 -10.84 0.10 -13.92
N LEU A 128 -10.36 -1.07 -13.46
CA LEU A 128 -9.20 -1.74 -14.04
C LEU A 128 -9.47 -2.10 -15.52
N VAL A 129 -10.64 -2.66 -15.83
CA VAL A 129 -11.05 -2.96 -17.22
C VAL A 129 -11.08 -1.67 -18.05
N LYS A 130 -11.67 -0.59 -17.51
CA LYS A 130 -11.72 0.73 -18.17
C LYS A 130 -10.32 1.31 -18.41
N ALA A 131 -9.39 1.09 -17.47
CA ALA A 131 -7.99 1.50 -17.58
C ALA A 131 -7.16 0.62 -18.54
N GLY A 132 -7.77 -0.38 -19.19
CA GLY A 132 -7.13 -1.19 -20.22
C GLY A 132 -6.36 -2.42 -19.73
N PHE A 133 -6.67 -2.92 -18.51
CA PHE A 133 -6.08 -4.17 -18.04
C PHE A 133 -6.58 -5.37 -18.85
N SER A 134 -5.65 -6.19 -19.33
CA SER A 134 -5.96 -7.48 -19.96
C SER A 134 -6.40 -8.53 -18.94
N GLU A 135 -7.01 -9.62 -19.39
CA GLU A 135 -7.38 -10.73 -18.49
C GLU A 135 -6.14 -11.33 -17.79
N ASP A 136 -5.03 -11.50 -18.51
CA ASP A 136 -3.77 -12.02 -17.93
C ASP A 136 -3.23 -11.09 -16.82
N GLU A 137 -3.37 -9.77 -16.98
CA GLU A 137 -3.00 -8.81 -15.94
C GLU A 137 -3.97 -8.85 -14.76
N LEU A 138 -5.26 -9.03 -15.00
CA LEU A 138 -6.27 -9.16 -13.95
C LEU A 138 -6.08 -10.44 -13.10
N GLU A 139 -5.54 -11.52 -13.67
CA GLU A 139 -5.19 -12.75 -12.94
C GLU A 139 -4.06 -12.53 -11.91
N LYS A 140 -3.25 -11.49 -12.07
CA LYS A 140 -2.22 -11.12 -11.09
C LYS A 140 -2.78 -10.53 -9.79
N PHE A 141 -4.06 -10.15 -9.79
CA PHE A 141 -4.75 -9.73 -8.57
C PHE A 141 -5.25 -10.96 -7.82
N VAL A 142 -4.62 -11.27 -6.68
CA VAL A 142 -4.82 -12.52 -5.93
C VAL A 142 -5.57 -12.24 -4.64
N PRO A 143 -6.74 -12.87 -4.39
CA PRO A 143 -7.42 -12.73 -3.11
C PRO A 143 -6.55 -13.18 -1.95
N PHE A 144 -6.36 -12.32 -0.95
CA PHE A 144 -5.59 -12.63 0.25
C PHE A 144 -6.49 -12.57 1.49
N GLY A 145 -6.53 -13.65 2.25
CA GLY A 145 -7.39 -13.74 3.43
C GLY A 145 -6.82 -12.95 4.61
N GLN A 146 -7.68 -12.22 5.31
CA GLN A 146 -7.34 -11.44 6.51
C GLN A 146 -7.32 -12.29 7.80
N GLY A 147 -7.65 -13.58 7.72
CA GLY A 147 -7.67 -14.48 8.87
C GLY A 147 -6.28 -14.95 9.30
N THR A 148 -6.20 -15.49 10.51
CA THR A 148 -4.94 -15.97 11.12
C THR A 148 -4.19 -17.01 10.27
N ALA A 149 -4.93 -17.86 9.54
CA ALA A 149 -4.33 -18.86 8.66
C ALA A 149 -3.47 -18.25 7.54
N SER A 150 -3.89 -17.13 6.97
CA SER A 150 -3.16 -16.42 5.91
C SER A 150 -2.16 -15.41 6.48
N MET A 151 -2.58 -14.63 7.49
CA MET A 151 -1.76 -13.54 8.04
C MET A 151 -0.57 -14.04 8.86
N THR A 152 -0.72 -15.14 9.62
CA THR A 152 0.38 -15.62 10.49
C THR A 152 1.64 -16.01 9.71
N PRO A 153 1.57 -16.79 8.63
CA PRO A 153 2.77 -17.09 7.82
C PRO A 153 3.37 -15.84 7.18
N ALA A 154 2.54 -14.93 6.66
CA ALA A 154 3.00 -13.69 6.04
C ALA A 154 3.74 -12.78 7.03
N LEU A 155 3.20 -12.62 8.24
CA LEU A 155 3.84 -11.83 9.30
C LEU A 155 5.17 -12.44 9.75
N ARG A 156 5.26 -13.77 9.87
CA ARG A 156 6.53 -14.44 10.19
C ARG A 156 7.59 -14.23 9.12
N GLU A 157 7.19 -14.27 7.85
CA GLU A 157 8.11 -13.99 6.74
C GLU A 157 8.57 -12.54 6.74
N LEU A 158 7.66 -11.59 6.97
CA LEU A 158 7.99 -10.17 7.11
C LEU A 158 8.97 -9.94 8.26
N GLU A 159 8.72 -10.53 9.43
CA GLU A 159 9.61 -10.47 10.59
C GLU A 159 11.02 -10.99 10.24
N ALA A 160 11.11 -12.16 9.61
CA ALA A 160 12.37 -12.75 9.20
C ALA A 160 13.14 -11.87 8.21
N LYS A 161 12.43 -11.23 7.27
CA LYS A 161 13.03 -10.29 6.30
C LYS A 161 13.56 -9.02 6.99
N LEU A 162 12.80 -8.48 7.97
CA LEU A 162 13.21 -7.31 8.75
C LEU A 162 14.43 -7.63 9.62
N LEU A 163 14.42 -8.75 10.35
CA LEU A 163 15.56 -9.19 11.16
C LEU A 163 16.79 -9.49 10.31
N GLY A 164 16.60 -10.02 9.11
CA GLY A 164 17.66 -10.31 8.15
C GLY A 164 18.13 -9.09 7.33
N ARG A 165 17.60 -7.89 7.58
CA ARG A 165 17.88 -6.63 6.82
C ARG A 165 17.73 -6.79 5.31
N LYS A 166 16.74 -7.56 4.89
CA LYS A 166 16.46 -7.84 3.48
C LYS A 166 15.51 -6.85 2.83
N LEU A 167 15.01 -5.87 3.60
CA LEU A 167 14.10 -4.83 3.12
C LEU A 167 14.74 -3.45 3.22
N ARG A 168 14.35 -2.56 2.30
CA ARG A 168 14.67 -1.13 2.31
C ARG A 168 13.36 -0.38 2.15
N ARG A 169 12.87 0.23 3.22
CA ARG A 169 11.52 0.84 3.27
C ARG A 169 11.46 2.34 2.98
N GLY A 170 12.58 2.98 2.64
CA GLY A 170 12.63 4.37 2.18
C GLY A 170 12.26 5.45 3.19
N ASN A 171 11.97 5.11 4.45
CA ASN A 171 11.54 6.04 5.51
C ASN A 171 10.27 6.86 5.16
N HIS A 172 9.31 6.26 4.44
CA HIS A 172 8.02 6.89 4.19
C HIS A 172 7.34 7.31 5.51
N PRO A 173 6.72 8.50 5.61
CA PRO A 173 6.18 9.03 6.86
C PRO A 173 4.84 8.41 7.30
N ILE A 174 4.15 7.71 6.37
CA ILE A 174 2.90 6.98 6.61
C ILE A 174 3.19 5.54 6.94
#